data_34d5e4b402e69ff7c619deb033192a95
#
_entry.id   34d5e4b402e69ff7c619deb033192a95
#
_cell.length_a   1.000
_cell.length_b   1.000
_cell.length_c   1.000
_cell.angle_alpha   90.00
_cell.angle_beta   90.00
_cell.angle_gamma   90.00
#
_symmetry.space_group_name_H-M   'P 1'
#
loop_
_entity.id
_entity.type
_entity.pdbx_description
1 polymer ?
#
loop_
_entity_poly.entity_id
_entity_poly.type
_entity_poly.pdbx_seq_one_letter_code
_entity_poly.pdbx_strand_id
1 'polypeptide(L)'
;MLICNVRDFYPEYSFDIMGASYAGAPKDNTVMFISMKVIKLIENLNGHHDCLVFVPKTASVPKEVENKNGIIYCDNPQLEFARFATKLDSKIQNKNKYRRYHEKNGSVIGENVNIGEETYIEPGCFIDHDVTIGANSKILSGCRIRNAIIGDNFICNENAVIGNASFTIAEDDNGYKVRIPALGNVIVGNDVEVGPLNDIARGTCGSTILEDRVKLDGLVHIGHEAHLCEDVEITAGVTIAGFVHIGKKGYLGIGSSVKNRISIGKNSIIGMGAVVIRTVDENTVVVGNPARMIRKNEAEIGGGTRQISKL
;
A
#
# COMPACT_ATOMS: atom_id res chain seq x y z
N MET A 1 4.45 16.41 1.07
CA MET A 1 3.77 17.64 1.60
C MET A 1 4.08 17.74 3.09
N LEU A 2 4.49 18.92 3.61
CA LEU A 2 4.72 19.14 5.05
C LEU A 2 3.43 18.90 5.84
N ILE A 3 3.49 18.04 6.86
CA ILE A 3 2.36 17.79 7.78
C ILE A 3 2.51 18.67 9.02
N CYS A 4 3.68 18.66 9.65
CA CYS A 4 3.99 19.46 10.85
C CYS A 4 5.50 19.54 11.10
N ASN A 5 5.91 20.44 11.99
CA ASN A 5 7.23 20.38 12.60
C ASN A 5 7.16 19.50 13.86
N VAL A 6 8.15 18.66 14.08
CA VAL A 6 8.21 17.73 15.23
C VAL A 6 8.21 18.48 16.57
N ARG A 7 8.76 19.70 16.61
CA ARG A 7 8.79 20.57 17.80
C ARG A 7 7.42 20.83 18.40
N ASP A 8 6.36 20.77 17.60
CA ASP A 8 4.97 20.91 18.09
C ASP A 8 4.59 19.82 19.13
N PHE A 9 5.35 18.73 19.19
CA PHE A 9 5.05 17.56 20.04
C PHE A 9 6.24 17.17 20.93
N TYR A 10 7.46 17.37 20.44
CA TYR A 10 8.73 17.05 21.10
C TYR A 10 9.67 18.26 20.96
N PRO A 11 9.64 19.20 21.94
CA PRO A 11 10.36 20.48 21.86
C PRO A 11 11.89 20.36 21.72
N GLU A 12 12.45 19.22 22.10
CA GLU A 12 13.88 18.90 22.01
C GLU A 12 14.35 18.65 20.57
N TYR A 13 13.43 18.38 19.64
CA TYR A 13 13.74 18.18 18.23
C TYR A 13 13.17 19.30 17.36
N SER A 14 13.82 19.56 16.22
CA SER A 14 13.39 20.63 15.30
C SER A 14 13.64 20.25 13.84
N PHE A 15 12.75 19.41 13.31
CA PHE A 15 12.70 19.02 11.90
C PHE A 15 11.25 18.82 11.45
N ASP A 16 11.06 18.77 10.15
CA ASP A 16 9.74 18.64 9.54
C ASP A 16 9.35 17.18 9.36
N ILE A 17 8.08 16.85 9.59
CA ILE A 17 7.47 15.56 9.30
C ILE A 17 6.63 15.67 8.05
N MET A 18 6.96 14.89 7.04
CA MET A 18 6.29 14.84 5.73
C MET A 18 5.44 13.58 5.54
N GLY A 19 5.54 12.60 6.43
CA GLY A 19 4.80 11.34 6.32
C GLY A 19 5.26 10.30 7.32
N ALA A 20 4.98 9.05 6.99
CA ALA A 20 5.45 7.89 7.74
C ALA A 20 6.25 6.95 6.83
N SER A 21 7.14 6.16 7.39
CA SER A 21 7.87 5.11 6.69
C SER A 21 8.12 3.92 7.60
N TYR A 22 8.74 2.86 7.07
CA TYR A 22 9.13 1.68 7.84
C TYR A 22 10.63 1.65 8.06
N ALA A 23 11.05 1.11 9.18
CA ALA A 23 12.46 0.87 9.44
C ALA A 23 13.13 -0.09 8.43
N GLY A 24 12.35 -0.92 7.72
CA GLY A 24 12.84 -1.76 6.62
C GLY A 24 13.11 -0.99 5.33
N ALA A 25 12.52 0.19 5.17
CA ALA A 25 12.68 1.10 4.03
C ALA A 25 12.49 2.55 4.54
N PRO A 26 13.42 3.06 5.35
CA PRO A 26 13.30 4.39 5.96
C PRO A 26 13.36 5.48 4.89
N LYS A 27 12.74 6.61 5.19
CA LYS A 27 12.79 7.85 4.40
C LYS A 27 13.00 9.01 5.34
N ASP A 28 13.75 9.99 4.91
CA ASP A 28 13.99 11.21 5.69
C ASP A 28 12.69 11.98 5.94
N ASN A 29 12.64 12.76 7.01
CA ASN A 29 11.47 13.54 7.39
C ASN A 29 10.19 12.73 7.64
N THR A 30 10.32 11.51 8.16
CA THR A 30 9.18 10.64 8.43
C THR A 30 9.13 10.14 9.87
N VAL A 31 7.95 9.66 10.25
CA VAL A 31 7.77 8.98 11.54
C VAL A 31 7.69 7.46 11.34
N MET A 32 8.26 6.71 12.28
CA MET A 32 8.21 5.26 12.29
C MET A 32 8.30 4.68 13.70
N PHE A 33 8.07 3.39 13.82
CA PHE A 33 8.34 2.65 15.05
C PHE A 33 9.12 1.37 14.77
N ILE A 34 9.88 0.91 15.77
CA ILE A 34 10.65 -0.32 15.71
C ILE A 34 10.36 -1.11 16.99
N SER A 35 9.78 -2.29 16.86
CA SER A 35 9.55 -3.19 17.99
C SER A 35 10.82 -3.99 18.31
N MET A 36 10.91 -4.55 19.53
CA MET A 36 12.05 -5.36 19.95
C MET A 36 12.30 -6.56 19.03
N LYS A 37 11.25 -7.13 18.45
CA LYS A 37 11.36 -8.29 17.53
C LYS A 37 12.18 -7.99 16.27
N VAL A 38 12.23 -6.72 15.87
CA VAL A 38 12.91 -6.26 14.64
C VAL A 38 13.89 -5.13 14.91
N ILE A 39 14.41 -5.03 16.15
CA ILE A 39 15.27 -3.92 16.58
C ILE A 39 16.52 -3.74 15.70
N LYS A 40 17.03 -4.81 15.09
CA LYS A 40 18.15 -4.73 14.14
C LYS A 40 17.89 -3.82 12.95
N LEU A 41 16.62 -3.56 12.61
CA LEU A 41 16.27 -2.62 11.53
C LEU A 41 16.63 -1.17 11.86
N ILE A 42 17.01 -0.87 13.11
CA ILE A 42 17.53 0.46 13.49
C ILE A 42 18.78 0.84 12.68
N GLU A 43 19.57 -0.15 12.26
CA GLU A 43 20.78 0.04 11.46
C GLU A 43 20.46 0.58 10.05
N ASN A 44 19.27 0.34 9.53
CA ASN A 44 18.83 0.88 8.24
C ASN A 44 18.70 2.42 8.25
N LEU A 45 18.61 3.01 9.44
CA LEU A 45 18.60 4.47 9.58
C LEU A 45 20.01 5.10 9.45
N ASN A 46 21.07 4.30 9.35
CA ASN A 46 22.39 4.81 9.01
C ASN A 46 22.33 5.54 7.66
N GLY A 47 22.71 6.81 7.65
CA GLY A 47 22.62 7.67 6.46
C GLY A 47 21.30 8.43 6.31
N HIS A 48 20.26 8.10 7.10
CA HIS A 48 19.01 8.85 7.17
C HIS A 48 19.03 9.90 8.28
N HIS A 49 18.21 10.95 8.11
CA HIS A 49 18.13 12.07 9.05
C HIS A 49 16.67 12.58 9.18
N ASP A 50 16.43 13.34 10.24
CA ASP A 50 15.14 13.99 10.49
C ASP A 50 13.95 13.01 10.58
N CYS A 51 14.23 11.79 11.06
CA CYS A 51 13.20 10.80 11.35
C CYS A 51 12.79 10.87 12.83
N LEU A 52 11.50 10.74 13.12
CA LEU A 52 10.98 10.51 14.46
C LEU A 52 10.75 9.01 14.67
N VAL A 53 11.50 8.40 15.58
CA VAL A 53 11.52 6.93 15.73
C VAL A 53 11.11 6.52 17.14
N PHE A 54 10.01 5.80 17.28
CA PHE A 54 9.60 5.19 18.53
C PHE A 54 10.29 3.84 18.71
N VAL A 55 11.01 3.66 19.81
CA VAL A 55 11.76 2.44 20.12
C VAL A 55 11.47 1.95 21.54
N PRO A 56 11.67 0.65 21.85
CA PRO A 56 11.54 0.14 23.20
C PRO A 56 12.52 0.82 24.16
N LYS A 57 12.13 1.06 25.42
CA LYS A 57 13.00 1.62 26.47
C LYS A 57 14.33 0.89 26.63
N THR A 58 14.35 -0.41 26.35
CA THR A 58 15.54 -1.27 26.47
C THR A 58 16.36 -1.37 25.17
N ALA A 59 15.97 -0.62 24.13
CA ALA A 59 16.70 -0.63 22.86
C ALA A 59 18.05 0.07 23.00
N SER A 60 19.06 -0.48 22.35
CA SER A 60 20.34 0.20 22.12
C SER A 60 20.32 0.79 20.72
N VAL A 61 20.38 2.12 20.62
CA VAL A 61 20.40 2.84 19.35
C VAL A 61 21.83 3.30 19.06
N PRO A 62 22.35 3.10 17.84
CA PRO A 62 23.67 3.63 17.47
C PRO A 62 23.72 5.17 17.61
N LYS A 63 24.79 5.69 18.17
CA LYS A 63 24.97 7.17 18.37
C LYS A 63 24.85 7.97 17.07
N GLU A 64 25.28 7.38 15.95
CA GLU A 64 25.17 8.03 14.65
C GLU A 64 23.69 8.24 14.26
N VAL A 65 22.81 7.28 14.56
CA VAL A 65 21.37 7.37 14.33
C VAL A 65 20.74 8.39 15.29
N GLU A 66 21.09 8.35 16.58
CA GLU A 66 20.59 9.32 17.58
C GLU A 66 20.93 10.77 17.24
N ASN A 67 22.14 11.02 16.74
CA ASN A 67 22.60 12.37 16.41
C ASN A 67 21.87 13.02 15.24
N LYS A 68 21.24 12.22 14.38
CA LYS A 68 20.58 12.69 13.14
C LYS A 68 19.05 12.61 13.21
N ASN A 69 18.51 11.95 14.23
CA ASN A 69 17.08 11.62 14.31
C ASN A 69 16.52 11.89 15.70
N GLY A 70 15.21 12.05 15.79
CA GLY A 70 14.49 12.10 17.07
C GLY A 70 14.16 10.68 17.54
N ILE A 71 14.76 10.25 18.65
CA ILE A 71 14.53 8.90 19.20
C ILE A 71 13.68 8.98 20.46
N ILE A 72 12.51 8.35 20.44
CA ILE A 72 11.56 8.31 21.56
C ILE A 72 11.56 6.91 22.17
N TYR A 73 12.13 6.79 23.35
CA TYR A 73 12.13 5.55 24.13
C TYR A 73 10.81 5.37 24.88
N CYS A 74 10.08 4.27 24.63
CA CYS A 74 8.77 4.03 25.21
C CYS A 74 8.50 2.53 25.47
N ASP A 75 7.45 2.22 26.24
CA ASP A 75 7.10 0.83 26.56
C ASP A 75 6.48 0.11 25.36
N ASN A 76 5.61 0.80 24.64
CA ASN A 76 4.90 0.26 23.47
C ASN A 76 5.09 1.16 22.23
N PRO A 77 6.17 0.95 21.44
CA PRO A 77 6.47 1.78 20.26
C PRO A 77 5.36 1.82 19.23
N GLN A 78 4.64 0.72 19.03
CA GLN A 78 3.53 0.67 18.08
C GLN A 78 2.34 1.51 18.54
N LEU A 79 2.04 1.51 19.82
CA LEU A 79 0.97 2.33 20.39
C LEU A 79 1.31 3.82 20.35
N GLU A 80 2.55 4.19 20.72
CA GLU A 80 2.99 5.59 20.66
C GLU A 80 3.00 6.11 19.22
N PHE A 81 3.45 5.28 18.27
CA PHE A 81 3.32 5.58 16.85
C PHE A 81 1.85 5.78 16.45
N ALA A 82 0.93 4.89 16.88
CA ALA A 82 -0.50 5.02 16.59
C ALA A 82 -1.07 6.34 17.13
N ARG A 83 -0.72 6.72 18.35
CA ARG A 83 -1.14 7.99 18.98
C ARG A 83 -0.60 9.19 18.21
N PHE A 84 0.67 9.14 17.82
CA PHE A 84 1.29 10.21 17.03
C PHE A 84 0.69 10.30 15.62
N ALA A 85 0.52 9.17 14.93
CA ALA A 85 -0.12 9.10 13.62
C ALA A 85 -1.55 9.65 13.64
N THR A 86 -2.30 9.43 14.72
CA THR A 86 -3.64 10.02 14.92
C THR A 86 -3.58 11.55 14.98
N LYS A 87 -2.55 12.11 15.65
CA LYS A 87 -2.37 13.57 15.67
C LYS A 87 -2.02 14.12 14.29
N LEU A 88 -1.18 13.41 13.52
CA LEU A 88 -0.85 13.79 12.15
C LEU A 88 -2.08 13.72 11.23
N ASP A 89 -2.84 12.63 11.29
CA ASP A 89 -4.07 12.47 10.52
C ASP A 89 -5.08 13.57 10.85
N SER A 90 -5.25 13.91 12.12
CA SER A 90 -6.11 15.01 12.53
C SER A 90 -5.67 16.36 11.94
N LYS A 91 -4.37 16.64 11.85
CA LYS A 91 -3.87 17.85 11.18
C LYS A 91 -4.19 17.83 9.68
N ILE A 92 -4.03 16.69 9.01
CA ILE A 92 -4.39 16.52 7.60
C ILE A 92 -5.90 16.71 7.39
N GLN A 93 -6.73 16.06 8.20
CA GLN A 93 -8.19 16.16 8.14
C GLN A 93 -8.66 17.60 8.37
N ASN A 94 -8.10 18.29 9.35
CA ASN A 94 -8.44 19.70 9.62
C ASN A 94 -8.08 20.61 8.44
N LYS A 95 -6.94 20.37 7.75
CA LYS A 95 -6.58 21.09 6.55
C LYS A 95 -7.56 20.81 5.41
N ASN A 96 -7.96 19.54 5.24
CA ASN A 96 -8.86 19.12 4.17
C ASN A 96 -10.32 19.54 4.42
N LYS A 97 -10.74 19.74 5.67
CA LYS A 97 -12.12 20.14 6.04
C LYS A 97 -12.64 21.35 5.28
N TYR A 98 -11.77 22.28 4.91
CA TYR A 98 -12.14 23.54 4.25
C TYR A 98 -11.87 23.51 2.75
N ARG A 99 -11.34 22.40 2.21
CA ARG A 99 -11.14 22.23 0.77
C ARG A 99 -12.47 21.97 0.09
N ARG A 100 -12.57 22.41 -1.16
CA ARG A 100 -13.82 22.35 -1.93
C ARG A 100 -13.79 21.21 -2.91
N TYR A 101 -14.95 20.66 -3.17
CA TYR A 101 -15.21 19.78 -4.29
C TYR A 101 -16.00 20.54 -5.34
N HIS A 102 -15.76 20.23 -6.58
CA HIS A 102 -16.55 20.72 -7.71
C HIS A 102 -17.15 19.56 -8.48
N GLU A 103 -18.27 19.81 -9.11
CA GLU A 103 -18.91 18.83 -9.98
C GLU A 103 -18.39 18.98 -11.41
N LYS A 104 -18.08 17.86 -12.07
CA LYS A 104 -17.74 17.80 -13.50
C LYS A 104 -18.38 16.56 -14.11
N ASN A 105 -19.28 16.71 -15.07
CA ASN A 105 -19.98 15.62 -15.76
C ASN A 105 -20.65 14.63 -14.78
N GLY A 106 -21.30 15.08 -13.74
CA GLY A 106 -21.96 14.22 -12.72
C GLY A 106 -20.99 13.49 -11.79
N SER A 107 -19.73 13.87 -11.79
CA SER A 107 -18.71 13.33 -10.86
C SER A 107 -18.21 14.43 -9.92
N VAL A 108 -17.82 14.03 -8.70
CA VAL A 108 -17.31 14.92 -7.67
C VAL A 108 -15.78 14.86 -7.67
N ILE A 109 -15.13 16.01 -7.87
CA ILE A 109 -13.68 16.14 -8.00
C ILE A 109 -13.15 17.14 -6.97
N GLY A 110 -12.12 16.74 -6.22
CA GLY A 110 -11.44 17.56 -5.23
C GLY A 110 -10.50 18.60 -5.82
N GLU A 111 -9.94 19.43 -4.96
CA GLU A 111 -8.92 20.41 -5.35
C GLU A 111 -7.58 19.74 -5.63
N ASN A 112 -6.79 20.36 -6.50
CA ASN A 112 -5.45 19.90 -6.89
C ASN A 112 -5.43 18.49 -7.49
N VAL A 113 -6.50 18.12 -8.22
CA VAL A 113 -6.56 16.89 -8.98
C VAL A 113 -5.97 17.13 -10.36
N ASN A 114 -4.99 16.31 -10.75
CA ASN A 114 -4.38 16.34 -12.08
C ASN A 114 -4.95 15.20 -12.92
N ILE A 115 -5.54 15.52 -14.06
CA ILE A 115 -6.11 14.55 -15.00
C ILE A 115 -5.43 14.77 -16.34
N GLY A 116 -4.77 13.70 -16.85
CA GLY A 116 -4.09 13.72 -18.13
C GLY A 116 -5.06 13.89 -19.32
N GLU A 117 -4.49 14.27 -20.47
CA GLU A 117 -5.24 14.46 -21.71
C GLU A 117 -5.95 13.15 -22.11
N GLU A 118 -7.08 13.29 -22.84
CA GLU A 118 -7.91 12.19 -23.34
C GLU A 118 -8.41 11.23 -22.23
N THR A 119 -8.32 11.60 -20.96
CA THR A 119 -8.86 10.80 -19.86
C THR A 119 -10.36 11.05 -19.68
N TYR A 120 -11.13 9.98 -19.75
CA TYR A 120 -12.58 9.96 -19.64
C TYR A 120 -13.03 9.49 -18.24
N ILE A 121 -13.92 10.26 -17.62
CA ILE A 121 -14.50 9.94 -16.29
C ILE A 121 -16.02 9.91 -16.44
N GLU A 122 -16.62 8.76 -16.17
CA GLU A 122 -18.07 8.59 -16.17
C GLU A 122 -18.72 9.25 -14.96
N PRO A 123 -20.03 9.57 -15.08
CA PRO A 123 -20.81 10.10 -13.95
C PRO A 123 -20.82 9.20 -12.71
N GLY A 124 -20.96 9.80 -11.54
CA GLY A 124 -21.03 9.10 -10.25
C GLY A 124 -19.68 8.78 -9.61
N CYS A 125 -18.57 9.17 -10.24
CA CYS A 125 -17.24 9.00 -9.65
C CYS A 125 -16.96 10.02 -8.55
N PHE A 126 -16.12 9.62 -7.59
CA PHE A 126 -15.57 10.50 -6.58
C PHE A 126 -14.04 10.45 -6.64
N ILE A 127 -13.41 11.56 -6.98
CA ILE A 127 -11.95 11.72 -7.02
C ILE A 127 -11.57 12.75 -5.96
N ASP A 128 -10.85 12.29 -4.95
CA ASP A 128 -10.48 13.12 -3.80
C ASP A 128 -9.33 14.08 -4.16
N HIS A 129 -9.03 14.97 -3.24
CA HIS A 129 -7.96 15.95 -3.36
C HIS A 129 -6.59 15.32 -3.64
N ASP A 130 -5.75 16.06 -4.36
CA ASP A 130 -4.34 15.70 -4.61
C ASP A 130 -4.13 14.39 -5.38
N VAL A 131 -5.16 13.84 -6.04
CA VAL A 131 -5.06 12.66 -6.91
C VAL A 131 -4.46 13.06 -8.26
N THR A 132 -3.59 12.20 -8.77
CA THR A 132 -3.07 12.31 -10.14
C THR A 132 -3.53 11.10 -10.95
N ILE A 133 -4.06 11.32 -12.15
CA ILE A 133 -4.46 10.32 -13.14
C ILE A 133 -3.79 10.68 -14.46
N GLY A 134 -3.06 9.73 -15.03
CA GLY A 134 -2.36 9.93 -16.31
C GLY A 134 -3.30 10.06 -17.51
N ALA A 135 -2.71 10.23 -18.69
CA ALA A 135 -3.42 10.39 -19.95
C ALA A 135 -4.10 9.12 -20.46
N ASN A 136 -5.07 9.25 -21.37
CA ASN A 136 -5.79 8.15 -22.04
C ASN A 136 -6.46 7.15 -21.08
N SER A 137 -6.77 7.57 -19.85
CA SER A 137 -7.35 6.70 -18.82
C SER A 137 -8.88 6.67 -18.91
N LYS A 138 -9.49 5.59 -18.41
CA LYS A 138 -10.95 5.42 -18.35
C LYS A 138 -11.36 5.08 -16.92
N ILE A 139 -12.17 5.96 -16.31
CA ILE A 139 -12.71 5.76 -14.96
C ILE A 139 -14.21 5.58 -15.10
N LEU A 140 -14.67 4.35 -14.92
CA LEU A 140 -16.09 4.01 -15.11
C LEU A 140 -16.90 4.36 -13.85
N SER A 141 -18.22 4.32 -13.99
CA SER A 141 -19.16 4.87 -13.02
C SER A 141 -19.00 4.33 -11.59
N GLY A 142 -19.19 5.19 -10.61
CA GLY A 142 -19.18 4.83 -9.19
C GLY A 142 -17.80 4.63 -8.58
N CYS A 143 -16.71 4.74 -9.34
CA CYS A 143 -15.35 4.62 -8.81
C CYS A 143 -15.04 5.68 -7.76
N ARG A 144 -14.26 5.28 -6.74
CA ARG A 144 -13.79 6.16 -5.68
C ARG A 144 -12.28 6.12 -5.59
N ILE A 145 -11.61 7.23 -5.91
CA ILE A 145 -10.15 7.31 -5.96
C ILE A 145 -9.67 8.36 -4.96
N ARG A 146 -8.77 7.96 -4.06
CA ARG A 146 -8.19 8.80 -3.02
C ARG A 146 -6.71 8.47 -2.85
N ASN A 147 -5.91 9.45 -2.43
CA ASN A 147 -4.51 9.21 -2.07
C ASN A 147 -3.78 8.34 -3.10
N ALA A 148 -3.93 8.64 -4.37
CA ALA A 148 -3.41 7.83 -5.45
C ALA A 148 -2.65 8.66 -6.49
N ILE A 149 -1.60 8.05 -7.02
CA ILE A 149 -0.85 8.52 -8.19
C ILE A 149 -0.95 7.41 -9.23
N ILE A 150 -1.56 7.70 -10.36
CA ILE A 150 -1.93 6.74 -11.40
C ILE A 150 -1.29 7.16 -12.71
N GLY A 151 -0.64 6.23 -13.39
CA GLY A 151 -0.01 6.43 -14.69
C GLY A 151 -1.00 6.49 -15.86
N ASP A 152 -0.47 6.38 -17.06
CA ASP A 152 -1.22 6.49 -18.31
C ASP A 152 -1.96 5.19 -18.70
N ASN A 153 -2.97 5.32 -19.58
CA ASN A 153 -3.76 4.21 -20.12
C ASN A 153 -4.43 3.35 -19.04
N PHE A 154 -4.76 3.95 -17.91
CA PHE A 154 -5.36 3.25 -16.78
C PHE A 154 -6.85 2.99 -17.03
N ILE A 155 -7.33 1.80 -16.69
CA ILE A 155 -8.75 1.44 -16.72
C ILE A 155 -9.20 1.09 -15.31
N CYS A 156 -10.22 1.80 -14.82
CA CYS A 156 -10.88 1.53 -13.55
C CYS A 156 -12.34 1.19 -13.83
N ASN A 157 -12.69 -0.08 -13.65
CA ASN A 157 -14.05 -0.55 -13.87
C ASN A 157 -14.96 -0.20 -12.69
N GLU A 158 -16.26 -0.37 -12.87
CA GLU A 158 -17.33 0.20 -12.05
C GLU A 158 -17.20 -0.11 -10.57
N ASN A 159 -17.47 0.88 -9.77
CA ASN A 159 -17.51 0.80 -8.29
C ASN A 159 -16.21 0.33 -7.63
N ALA A 160 -15.08 0.39 -8.30
CA ALA A 160 -13.80 0.12 -7.66
C ALA A 160 -13.41 1.24 -6.67
N VAL A 161 -12.75 0.86 -5.59
CA VAL A 161 -12.27 1.76 -4.53
C VAL A 161 -10.76 1.70 -4.47
N ILE A 162 -10.09 2.82 -4.69
CA ILE A 162 -8.64 2.94 -4.67
C ILE A 162 -8.23 3.95 -3.60
N GLY A 163 -7.30 3.55 -2.72
CA GLY A 163 -6.72 4.43 -1.71
C GLY A 163 -7.56 4.59 -0.44
N ASN A 164 -8.48 3.65 -0.15
CA ASN A 164 -9.15 3.55 1.15
C ASN A 164 -8.14 3.28 2.27
N ALA A 165 -8.54 3.59 3.51
CA ALA A 165 -7.65 3.42 4.66
C ALA A 165 -7.38 1.94 4.97
N SER A 166 -6.11 1.59 5.14
CA SER A 166 -5.68 0.27 5.61
C SER A 166 -6.28 -0.12 6.96
N PHE A 167 -6.43 -1.41 7.22
CA PHE A 167 -6.88 -1.94 8.50
C PHE A 167 -5.68 -2.39 9.34
N THR A 168 -5.02 -1.42 9.97
CA THR A 168 -3.86 -1.69 10.85
C THR A 168 -4.20 -1.28 12.27
N ILE A 169 -3.96 -2.20 13.23
CA ILE A 169 -4.38 -2.05 14.63
C ILE A 169 -3.17 -2.21 15.55
N ALA A 170 -3.05 -1.30 16.50
CA ALA A 170 -2.25 -1.44 17.71
C ALA A 170 -3.14 -1.92 18.88
N GLU A 171 -2.51 -2.26 19.98
CA GLU A 171 -3.19 -2.63 21.22
C GLU A 171 -2.66 -1.75 22.35
N ASP A 172 -3.54 -1.20 23.17
CA ASP A 172 -3.16 -0.44 24.35
C ASP A 172 -2.89 -1.35 25.55
N ASP A 173 -2.48 -0.74 26.67
CA ASP A 173 -2.09 -1.44 27.88
C ASP A 173 -3.25 -2.22 28.55
N ASN A 174 -4.50 -1.91 28.16
CA ASN A 174 -5.71 -2.60 28.62
C ASN A 174 -6.21 -3.66 27.63
N GLY A 175 -5.50 -3.86 26.51
CA GLY A 175 -5.90 -4.78 25.44
C GLY A 175 -6.93 -4.22 24.47
N TYR A 176 -7.27 -2.93 24.56
CA TYR A 176 -8.17 -2.29 23.60
C TYR A 176 -7.48 -2.04 22.26
N LYS A 177 -8.25 -2.21 21.19
CA LYS A 177 -7.77 -2.04 19.82
C LYS A 177 -7.76 -0.55 19.43
N VAL A 178 -6.59 -0.07 19.07
CA VAL A 178 -6.34 1.31 18.61
C VAL A 178 -6.02 1.28 17.13
N ARG A 179 -6.82 1.97 16.31
CA ARG A 179 -6.54 2.06 14.87
C ARG A 179 -5.32 2.93 14.61
N ILE A 180 -4.44 2.42 13.75
CA ILE A 180 -3.35 3.22 13.19
C ILE A 180 -3.87 3.86 11.90
N PRO A 181 -3.94 5.20 11.81
CA PRO A 181 -4.33 5.87 10.57
C PRO A 181 -3.38 5.55 9.42
N ALA A 182 -3.92 5.38 8.23
CA ALA A 182 -3.12 5.21 7.03
C ALA A 182 -2.60 6.58 6.57
N LEU A 183 -1.29 6.74 6.49
CA LEU A 183 -0.61 7.97 6.07
C LEU A 183 0.06 7.82 4.69
N GLY A 184 0.05 6.62 4.13
CA GLY A 184 0.61 6.32 2.82
C GLY A 184 -0.40 6.50 1.68
N ASN A 185 -0.04 6.00 0.51
CA ASN A 185 -0.81 6.16 -0.73
C ASN A 185 -0.86 4.87 -1.56
N VAL A 186 -1.46 4.96 -2.74
CA VAL A 186 -1.42 3.96 -3.80
C VAL A 186 -0.65 4.53 -4.98
N ILE A 187 0.25 3.74 -5.56
CA ILE A 187 0.96 4.07 -6.79
C ILE A 187 0.59 3.04 -7.84
N VAL A 188 0.11 3.49 -8.98
CA VAL A 188 -0.30 2.65 -10.10
C VAL A 188 0.50 3.05 -11.32
N GLY A 189 1.15 2.08 -11.95
CA GLY A 189 1.90 2.26 -13.19
C GLY A 189 1.03 2.48 -14.41
N ASN A 190 1.63 2.33 -15.59
CA ASN A 190 0.96 2.50 -16.87
C ASN A 190 0.26 1.20 -17.32
N ASP A 191 -0.76 1.33 -18.15
CA ASP A 191 -1.49 0.20 -18.76
C ASP A 191 -2.12 -0.77 -17.75
N VAL A 192 -2.40 -0.31 -16.52
CA VAL A 192 -3.02 -1.10 -15.46
C VAL A 192 -4.54 -1.14 -15.65
N GLU A 193 -5.13 -2.30 -15.36
CA GLU A 193 -6.59 -2.46 -15.34
C GLU A 193 -7.04 -2.97 -13.97
N VAL A 194 -8.03 -2.28 -13.40
CA VAL A 194 -8.66 -2.61 -12.13
C VAL A 194 -10.12 -2.97 -12.39
N GLY A 195 -10.48 -4.23 -12.16
CA GLY A 195 -11.81 -4.77 -12.38
C GLY A 195 -12.89 -4.19 -11.45
N PRO A 196 -14.15 -4.50 -11.68
CA PRO A 196 -15.26 -3.95 -10.92
C PRO A 196 -15.24 -4.41 -9.45
N LEU A 197 -15.70 -3.52 -8.55
CA LEU A 197 -15.81 -3.79 -7.11
C LEU A 197 -14.49 -4.15 -6.43
N ASN A 198 -13.37 -3.80 -7.02
CA ASN A 198 -12.06 -3.99 -6.37
C ASN A 198 -11.85 -3.01 -5.22
N ASP A 199 -11.10 -3.45 -4.23
CA ASP A 199 -10.71 -2.66 -3.07
C ASP A 199 -9.18 -2.66 -2.93
N ILE A 200 -8.54 -1.52 -3.22
CA ILE A 200 -7.10 -1.34 -3.12
C ILE A 200 -6.78 -0.40 -1.96
N ALA A 201 -6.33 -0.99 -0.84
CA ALA A 201 -6.00 -0.21 0.34
C ALA A 201 -4.69 0.57 0.16
N ARG A 202 -4.66 1.83 0.59
CA ARG A 202 -3.41 2.58 0.68
C ARG A 202 -2.50 2.06 1.78
N GLY A 203 -1.23 2.31 1.65
CA GLY A 203 -0.26 1.97 2.69
C GLY A 203 -0.54 2.65 4.02
N THR A 204 -0.22 1.98 5.12
CA THR A 204 -0.25 2.59 6.45
C THR A 204 0.85 3.64 6.60
N CYS A 205 2.05 3.32 6.17
CA CYS A 205 3.23 4.20 6.21
C CYS A 205 3.88 4.38 4.84
N GLY A 206 3.86 3.34 4.01
CA GLY A 206 4.43 3.33 2.67
C GLY A 206 3.39 3.45 1.57
N SER A 207 3.68 2.85 0.43
CA SER A 207 2.78 2.80 -0.71
C SER A 207 2.32 1.37 -1.00
N THR A 208 1.07 1.20 -1.40
CA THR A 208 0.64 0.01 -2.14
C THR A 208 0.95 0.26 -3.60
N ILE A 209 1.63 -0.68 -4.27
CA ILE A 209 2.20 -0.45 -5.60
C ILE A 209 1.68 -1.51 -6.58
N LEU A 210 1.13 -1.05 -7.69
CA LEU A 210 0.82 -1.85 -8.87
C LEU A 210 1.72 -1.31 -9.99
N GLU A 211 2.69 -2.12 -10.43
CA GLU A 211 3.58 -1.73 -11.53
C GLU A 211 2.86 -1.83 -12.88
N ASP A 212 3.56 -1.52 -13.97
CA ASP A 212 3.00 -1.46 -15.32
C ASP A 212 2.32 -2.78 -15.74
N ARG A 213 1.20 -2.65 -16.47
CA ARG A 213 0.46 -3.77 -17.10
C ARG A 213 -0.13 -4.78 -16.11
N VAL A 214 -0.23 -4.46 -14.83
CA VAL A 214 -0.98 -5.27 -13.86
C VAL A 214 -2.46 -5.33 -14.28
N LYS A 215 -3.05 -6.52 -14.21
CA LYS A 215 -4.46 -6.77 -14.54
C LYS A 215 -5.17 -7.43 -13.35
N LEU A 216 -6.22 -6.78 -12.89
CA LEU A 216 -7.07 -7.26 -11.80
C LEU A 216 -8.49 -7.49 -12.35
N ASP A 217 -9.00 -8.68 -12.21
CA ASP A 217 -10.41 -9.01 -12.43
C ASP A 217 -11.29 -8.48 -11.28
N GLY A 218 -12.58 -8.75 -11.27
CA GLY A 218 -13.52 -8.22 -10.28
C GLY A 218 -13.38 -8.81 -8.87
N LEU A 219 -13.84 -8.05 -7.87
CA LEU A 219 -13.91 -8.48 -6.46
C LEU A 219 -12.54 -8.82 -5.83
N VAL A 220 -11.47 -8.22 -6.31
CA VAL A 220 -10.12 -8.40 -5.76
C VAL A 220 -9.88 -7.43 -4.61
N HIS A 221 -9.32 -7.93 -3.50
CA HIS A 221 -8.81 -7.09 -2.43
C HIS A 221 -7.28 -7.07 -2.43
N ILE A 222 -6.70 -5.87 -2.48
CA ILE A 222 -5.27 -5.63 -2.33
C ILE A 222 -5.01 -4.93 -1.00
N GLY A 223 -4.38 -5.64 -0.08
CA GLY A 223 -3.99 -5.12 1.23
C GLY A 223 -2.88 -4.07 1.16
N HIS A 224 -2.77 -3.30 2.21
CA HIS A 224 -1.82 -2.20 2.34
C HIS A 224 -0.36 -2.63 2.15
N GLU A 225 0.46 -1.77 1.57
CA GLU A 225 1.86 -2.04 1.24
C GLU A 225 2.09 -3.32 0.41
N ALA A 226 1.06 -3.83 -0.25
CA ALA A 226 1.28 -4.88 -1.25
C ALA A 226 2.01 -4.28 -2.46
N HIS A 227 2.89 -5.08 -3.06
CA HIS A 227 3.65 -4.69 -4.24
C HIS A 227 3.48 -5.76 -5.32
N LEU A 228 2.78 -5.40 -6.38
CA LEU A 228 2.55 -6.22 -7.56
C LEU A 228 3.48 -5.71 -8.66
N CYS A 229 4.45 -6.53 -9.05
CA CYS A 229 5.37 -6.21 -10.13
C CYS A 229 4.69 -6.24 -11.50
N GLU A 230 5.42 -5.83 -12.53
CA GLU A 230 4.93 -5.76 -13.91
C GLU A 230 4.29 -7.09 -14.38
N ASP A 231 3.26 -6.96 -15.23
CA ASP A 231 2.59 -8.08 -15.89
C ASP A 231 1.95 -9.10 -14.91
N VAL A 232 1.70 -8.73 -13.65
CA VAL A 232 0.96 -9.57 -12.70
C VAL A 232 -0.51 -9.62 -13.11
N GLU A 233 -1.10 -10.82 -13.05
CA GLU A 233 -2.49 -11.08 -13.38
C GLU A 233 -3.21 -11.71 -12.18
N ILE A 234 -4.28 -11.06 -11.73
CA ILE A 234 -5.07 -11.48 -10.57
C ILE A 234 -6.51 -11.70 -11.02
N THR A 235 -6.99 -12.92 -10.87
CA THR A 235 -8.37 -13.27 -11.26
C THR A 235 -9.38 -13.00 -10.15
N ALA A 236 -10.66 -13.18 -10.45
CA ALA A 236 -11.77 -12.77 -9.60
C ALA A 236 -11.73 -13.29 -8.16
N GLY A 237 -12.11 -12.44 -7.21
CA GLY A 237 -12.28 -12.79 -5.79
C GLY A 237 -11.00 -13.11 -5.04
N VAL A 238 -9.82 -12.80 -5.57
CA VAL A 238 -8.55 -13.01 -4.89
C VAL A 238 -8.38 -12.01 -3.74
N THR A 239 -7.87 -12.51 -2.60
CA THR A 239 -7.55 -11.67 -1.44
C THR A 239 -6.06 -11.68 -1.17
N ILE A 240 -5.42 -10.52 -1.26
CA ILE A 240 -4.02 -10.31 -0.95
C ILE A 240 -3.91 -9.48 0.32
N ALA A 241 -3.32 -10.06 1.36
CA ALA A 241 -3.10 -9.35 2.62
C ALA A 241 -1.94 -8.34 2.52
N GLY A 242 -1.78 -7.50 3.54
CA GLY A 242 -0.76 -6.45 3.55
C GLY A 242 0.68 -6.96 3.46
N PHE A 243 1.57 -6.15 2.86
CA PHE A 243 3.00 -6.45 2.69
C PHE A 243 3.29 -7.69 1.84
N VAL A 244 2.41 -8.11 0.98
CA VAL A 244 2.68 -9.17 0.02
C VAL A 244 3.45 -8.60 -1.18
N HIS A 245 4.51 -9.29 -1.59
CA HIS A 245 5.22 -8.98 -2.82
C HIS A 245 4.93 -10.06 -3.86
N ILE A 246 4.48 -9.67 -5.05
CA ILE A 246 4.24 -10.58 -6.17
C ILE A 246 5.18 -10.21 -7.29
N GLY A 247 6.09 -11.13 -7.60
CA GLY A 247 7.08 -10.96 -8.65
C GLY A 247 6.46 -10.92 -10.04
N LYS A 248 7.21 -10.36 -10.98
CA LYS A 248 6.83 -10.16 -12.38
C LYS A 248 6.17 -11.39 -12.99
N LYS A 249 5.06 -11.18 -13.74
CA LYS A 249 4.29 -12.24 -14.40
C LYS A 249 3.70 -13.28 -13.42
N GLY A 250 3.54 -12.94 -12.13
CA GLY A 250 2.80 -13.76 -11.18
C GLY A 250 1.32 -13.89 -11.59
N TYR A 251 0.75 -15.08 -11.48
CA TYR A 251 -0.67 -15.35 -11.75
C TYR A 251 -1.36 -15.89 -10.48
N LEU A 252 -2.50 -15.28 -10.12
CA LEU A 252 -3.30 -15.76 -8.99
C LEU A 252 -4.70 -16.17 -9.47
N GLY A 253 -5.00 -17.46 -9.30
CA GLY A 253 -6.26 -18.07 -9.72
C GLY A 253 -7.43 -17.67 -8.81
N ILE A 254 -8.65 -17.77 -9.36
CA ILE A 254 -9.92 -17.37 -8.76
C ILE A 254 -10.02 -17.77 -7.30
N GLY A 255 -10.40 -16.83 -6.44
CA GLY A 255 -10.69 -17.05 -5.02
C GLY A 255 -9.49 -17.49 -4.19
N SER A 256 -8.26 -17.36 -4.70
CA SER A 256 -7.07 -17.64 -3.88
C SER A 256 -6.84 -16.56 -2.82
N SER A 257 -6.17 -16.93 -1.73
CA SER A 257 -5.86 -16.03 -0.62
C SER A 257 -4.37 -16.09 -0.27
N VAL A 258 -3.76 -14.93 -0.06
CA VAL A 258 -2.33 -14.80 0.23
C VAL A 258 -2.13 -14.16 1.59
N LYS A 259 -1.46 -14.87 2.50
CA LYS A 259 -1.11 -14.40 3.84
C LYS A 259 -0.19 -13.17 3.77
N ASN A 260 -0.31 -12.29 4.75
CA ASN A 260 0.54 -11.10 4.87
C ASN A 260 2.04 -11.42 5.02
N ARG A 261 2.88 -10.49 4.56
CA ARG A 261 4.36 -10.52 4.71
C ARG A 261 5.04 -11.73 4.09
N ILE A 262 4.51 -12.23 2.97
CA ILE A 262 5.15 -13.27 2.17
C ILE A 262 5.35 -12.80 0.74
N SER A 263 6.18 -13.51 -0.01
CA SER A 263 6.45 -13.21 -1.42
C SER A 263 5.99 -14.36 -2.31
N ILE A 264 5.47 -14.02 -3.48
CA ILE A 264 5.23 -14.92 -4.60
C ILE A 264 6.31 -14.62 -5.64
N GLY A 265 7.14 -15.60 -5.97
CA GLY A 265 8.22 -15.43 -6.92
C GLY A 265 7.72 -15.14 -8.35
N LYS A 266 8.60 -14.57 -9.16
CA LYS A 266 8.27 -14.26 -10.57
C LYS A 266 7.79 -15.50 -11.31
N ASN A 267 6.91 -15.32 -12.30
CA ASN A 267 6.41 -16.38 -13.16
C ASN A 267 5.80 -17.58 -12.41
N SER A 268 5.31 -17.35 -11.18
CA SER A 268 4.64 -18.38 -10.38
C SER A 268 3.14 -18.35 -10.58
N ILE A 269 2.51 -19.50 -10.45
CA ILE A 269 1.06 -19.71 -10.59
C ILE A 269 0.49 -20.17 -9.26
N ILE A 270 -0.47 -19.43 -8.76
CA ILE A 270 -1.31 -19.81 -7.63
C ILE A 270 -2.61 -20.35 -8.19
N GLY A 271 -2.92 -21.62 -7.94
CA GLY A 271 -4.14 -22.25 -8.41
C GLY A 271 -5.41 -21.67 -7.74
N MET A 272 -6.57 -21.86 -8.39
CA MET A 272 -7.84 -21.37 -7.87
C MET A 272 -8.11 -21.93 -6.45
N GLY A 273 -8.69 -21.12 -5.58
CA GLY A 273 -9.03 -21.49 -4.21
C GLY A 273 -7.84 -21.81 -3.30
N ALA A 274 -6.60 -21.58 -3.74
CA ALA A 274 -5.43 -21.87 -2.94
C ALA A 274 -5.26 -20.88 -1.77
N VAL A 275 -4.86 -21.40 -0.59
CA VAL A 275 -4.51 -20.57 0.58
C VAL A 275 -3.01 -20.59 0.79
N VAL A 276 -2.35 -19.52 0.38
CA VAL A 276 -0.89 -19.38 0.40
C VAL A 276 -0.46 -18.79 1.75
N ILE A 277 0.20 -19.60 2.57
CA ILE A 277 0.64 -19.23 3.92
C ILE A 277 2.16 -19.15 4.07
N ARG A 278 2.91 -19.41 3.00
CA ARG A 278 4.39 -19.36 2.94
C ARG A 278 4.81 -18.73 1.64
N THR A 279 6.01 -18.14 1.64
CA THR A 279 6.65 -17.67 0.41
C THR A 279 6.70 -18.77 -0.64
N VAL A 280 6.42 -18.40 -1.88
CA VAL A 280 6.44 -19.26 -3.06
C VAL A 280 7.66 -18.89 -3.92
N ASP A 281 8.48 -19.88 -4.25
CA ASP A 281 9.65 -19.68 -5.10
C ASP A 281 9.24 -19.30 -6.54
N GLU A 282 10.16 -18.68 -7.27
CA GLU A 282 9.95 -18.34 -8.67
C GLU A 282 9.70 -19.59 -9.54
N ASN A 283 9.01 -19.41 -10.65
CA ASN A 283 8.72 -20.46 -11.61
C ASN A 283 8.04 -21.70 -10.97
N THR A 284 7.08 -21.47 -10.07
CA THR A 284 6.46 -22.53 -9.28
C THR A 284 4.94 -22.51 -9.44
N VAL A 285 4.32 -23.68 -9.51
CA VAL A 285 2.86 -23.85 -9.45
C VAL A 285 2.49 -24.44 -8.10
N VAL A 286 1.63 -23.72 -7.36
CA VAL A 286 1.12 -24.15 -6.06
C VAL A 286 -0.40 -24.20 -6.07
N VAL A 287 -0.99 -25.19 -5.38
CA VAL A 287 -2.44 -25.40 -5.29
C VAL A 287 -2.83 -25.87 -3.89
N GLY A 288 -4.11 -25.72 -3.55
CA GLY A 288 -4.74 -26.30 -2.38
C GLY A 288 -4.75 -25.43 -1.14
N ASN A 289 -5.32 -25.96 -0.05
CA ASN A 289 -5.43 -25.29 1.25
C ASN A 289 -4.91 -26.24 2.36
N PRO A 290 -3.76 -25.96 2.99
CA PRO A 290 -2.81 -24.91 2.62
C PRO A 290 -2.13 -25.22 1.28
N ALA A 291 -1.74 -24.18 0.55
CA ALA A 291 -1.10 -24.31 -0.76
C ALA A 291 0.22 -25.07 -0.70
N ARG A 292 0.42 -25.96 -1.66
CA ARG A 292 1.63 -26.79 -1.84
C ARG A 292 2.08 -26.75 -3.31
N MET A 293 3.38 -26.78 -3.50
CA MET A 293 3.97 -26.91 -4.82
C MET A 293 3.60 -28.27 -5.43
N ILE A 294 3.14 -28.25 -6.67
CA ILE A 294 2.83 -29.45 -7.45
C ILE A 294 3.80 -29.65 -8.63
N ARG A 295 4.35 -28.56 -9.18
CA ARG A 295 5.33 -28.62 -10.26
C ARG A 295 6.07 -27.29 -10.45
N LYS A 296 7.14 -27.29 -11.24
CA LYS A 296 7.72 -26.05 -11.77
C LYS A 296 6.86 -25.48 -12.90
N ASN A 297 6.89 -24.18 -13.08
CA ASN A 297 6.29 -23.48 -14.21
C ASN A 297 7.38 -23.28 -15.28
N GLU A 298 7.44 -24.18 -16.27
CA GLU A 298 8.46 -24.17 -17.32
C GLU A 298 8.05 -23.30 -18.52
N ALA A 299 6.81 -22.80 -18.54
CA ALA A 299 6.35 -21.97 -19.64
C ALA A 299 7.07 -20.62 -19.64
N GLU A 300 7.90 -20.36 -20.63
CA GLU A 300 8.22 -19.00 -21.04
C GLU A 300 6.93 -18.33 -21.51
N ILE A 301 6.44 -17.37 -20.76
CA ILE A 301 5.19 -16.71 -21.08
C ILE A 301 5.48 -15.64 -22.14
N GLY A 302 5.41 -16.07 -23.38
CA GLY A 302 5.26 -15.23 -24.55
C GLY A 302 3.85 -15.39 -25.10
N GLY A 303 2.99 -14.42 -24.86
CA GLY A 303 1.75 -14.18 -25.59
C GLY A 303 0.61 -15.19 -25.44
N GLY A 304 -0.54 -14.72 -24.96
CA GLY A 304 -1.87 -15.28 -25.18
C GLY A 304 -2.18 -16.56 -24.43
N THR A 305 -3.20 -16.48 -23.58
CA THR A 305 -3.89 -17.58 -22.89
C THR A 305 -2.96 -18.63 -22.26
N ARG A 306 -2.63 -18.44 -20.99
CA ARG A 306 -1.93 -19.46 -20.19
C ARG A 306 -2.67 -20.79 -20.32
N GLN A 307 -2.07 -21.78 -20.96
CA GLN A 307 -2.63 -23.13 -20.99
C GLN A 307 -2.62 -23.71 -19.57
N ILE A 308 -3.66 -23.39 -18.80
CA ILE A 308 -3.98 -24.06 -17.51
C ILE A 308 -4.50 -25.49 -17.78
N SER A 309 -4.61 -25.89 -19.04
CA SER A 309 -5.25 -27.11 -19.52
C SER A 309 -4.51 -28.42 -19.18
N LYS A 310 -3.53 -28.43 -18.29
CA LYS A 310 -2.88 -29.63 -17.77
C LYS A 310 -2.71 -29.57 -16.24
N LEU A 311 -3.79 -29.30 -15.54
CA LEU A 311 -3.97 -29.65 -14.12
C LEU A 311 -4.62 -31.03 -14.05
#